data_b708e433da3d4e05016a4f84110a3ed1
#
_entry.id   b708e433da3d4e05016a4f84110a3ed1
#
_cell.length_a   1.000
_cell.length_b   1.000
_cell.length_c   1.000
_cell.angle_alpha   90.00
_cell.angle_beta   90.00
_cell.angle_gamma   90.00
#
_symmetry.space_group_name_H-M   'P 1'
#
loop_
_entity.id
_entity.type
_entity.pdbx_description
1 polymer ?
#
loop_
_entity_poly.entity_id
_entity_poly.type
_entity_poly.pdbx_seq_one_letter_code
_entity_poly.pdbx_strand_id
1 'polypeptide(L)'
;MMPKGLFLALANAADGANHDDFNQWYDDVHAKEVLSLPGVKACTRYKLAGTQMLEGDGAGQQYLAVYEVEVDDWADFQTEMMNAFGEGRLTVNPDVLQMDPVPTTMMFEEVTPRVEA
;
A
#
# COMPACT_ATOMS: atom_id res chain seq x y z
N MET A 1 12.94 14.66 16.01
CA MET A 1 13.06 13.44 15.19
C MET A 1 11.68 13.09 14.67
N MET A 2 11.58 12.89 13.36
CA MET A 2 10.28 12.54 12.76
C MET A 2 9.94 11.09 13.06
N PRO A 3 8.71 10.79 13.52
CA PRO A 3 8.28 9.42 13.69
C PRO A 3 8.39 8.62 12.40
N LYS A 4 8.80 7.37 12.53
CA LYS A 4 8.88 6.42 11.44
C LYS A 4 7.79 5.38 11.57
N GLY A 5 7.34 4.89 10.45
CA GLY A 5 6.37 3.83 10.43
C GLY A 5 6.12 3.30 9.03
N LEU A 6 5.02 2.59 8.90
CA LEU A 6 4.61 1.98 7.65
C LEU A 6 3.20 2.39 7.29
N PHE A 7 2.99 2.62 6.02
CA PHE A 7 1.66 2.65 5.43
C PHE A 7 1.51 1.37 4.61
N LEU A 8 0.51 0.56 4.96
CA LEU A 8 0.25 -0.72 4.30
C LEU A 8 -0.99 -0.59 3.42
N ALA A 9 -0.92 -1.12 2.23
CA ALA A 9 -2.06 -1.24 1.34
C ALA A 9 -2.21 -2.69 0.89
N LEU A 10 -3.30 -3.34 1.31
CA LEU A 10 -3.64 -4.69 0.91
C LEU A 10 -4.71 -4.62 -0.18
N ALA A 11 -4.45 -5.27 -1.31
CA ALA A 11 -5.29 -5.13 -2.49
C ALA A 11 -5.40 -6.45 -3.26
N ASN A 12 -6.44 -6.51 -4.09
CA ASN A 12 -6.65 -7.62 -5.03
C ASN A 12 -6.68 -7.08 -6.45
N ALA A 13 -6.25 -7.92 -7.38
CA ALA A 13 -6.52 -7.67 -8.79
C ALA A 13 -8.02 -7.75 -9.04
N ALA A 14 -8.54 -6.93 -9.95
CA ALA A 14 -9.95 -6.96 -10.30
C ALA A 14 -10.33 -8.33 -10.89
N ASP A 15 -11.58 -8.74 -10.71
CA ASP A 15 -12.07 -10.01 -11.25
C ASP A 15 -11.87 -10.06 -12.77
N GLY A 16 -11.25 -11.15 -13.23
CA GLY A 16 -10.95 -11.35 -14.64
C GLY A 16 -9.80 -10.54 -15.18
N ALA A 17 -9.17 -9.68 -14.37
CA ALA A 17 -8.01 -8.92 -14.80
C ALA A 17 -6.78 -9.81 -14.87
N ASN A 18 -5.87 -9.45 -15.77
CA ASN A 18 -4.56 -10.08 -15.85
C ASN A 18 -3.69 -9.58 -14.70
N HIS A 19 -3.12 -10.49 -13.90
CA HIS A 19 -2.28 -10.12 -12.75
C HIS A 19 -1.00 -9.42 -13.18
N ASP A 20 -0.46 -9.72 -14.34
CA ASP A 20 0.71 -9.01 -14.86
C ASP A 20 0.37 -7.54 -15.16
N ASP A 21 -0.81 -7.29 -15.72
CA ASP A 21 -1.29 -5.92 -15.97
C ASP A 21 -1.52 -5.16 -14.66
N PHE A 22 -2.10 -5.82 -13.65
CA PHE A 22 -2.27 -5.24 -12.32
C PHE A 22 -0.91 -4.86 -11.72
N ASN A 23 0.06 -5.77 -11.75
CA ASN A 23 1.38 -5.54 -11.18
C ASN A 23 2.13 -4.45 -11.94
N GLN A 24 2.03 -4.41 -13.26
CA GLN A 24 2.67 -3.38 -14.07
C GLN A 24 2.09 -1.99 -13.76
N TRP A 25 0.76 -1.88 -13.67
CA TRP A 25 0.12 -0.62 -13.32
C TRP A 25 0.54 -0.17 -11.92
N TYR A 26 0.54 -1.10 -10.96
CA TYR A 26 0.89 -0.77 -9.59
C TYR A 26 2.33 -0.28 -9.50
N ASP A 27 3.26 -0.99 -10.12
CA ASP A 27 4.69 -0.66 -10.06
C ASP A 27 5.03 0.62 -10.84
N ASP A 28 4.45 0.78 -12.03
CA ASP A 28 4.84 1.86 -12.94
C ASP A 28 4.06 3.15 -12.69
N VAL A 29 2.88 3.08 -12.11
CA VAL A 29 1.98 4.22 -11.92
C VAL A 29 1.68 4.47 -10.45
N HIS A 30 0.94 3.57 -9.81
CA HIS A 30 0.35 3.83 -8.50
C HIS A 30 1.40 3.97 -7.39
N ALA A 31 2.37 3.06 -7.32
CA ALA A 31 3.42 3.15 -6.30
C ALA A 31 4.24 4.44 -6.44
N LYS A 32 4.50 4.86 -7.66
CA LYS A 32 5.23 6.11 -7.92
C LYS A 32 4.42 7.33 -7.49
N GLU A 33 3.10 7.29 -7.68
CA GLU A 33 2.23 8.35 -7.19
C GLU A 33 2.31 8.47 -5.66
N VAL A 34 2.23 7.35 -4.95
CA VAL A 34 2.32 7.35 -3.48
C VAL A 34 3.71 7.81 -3.03
N LEU A 35 4.76 7.37 -3.72
CA LEU A 35 6.15 7.76 -3.42
C LEU A 35 6.38 9.28 -3.60
N SER A 36 5.54 9.97 -4.34
CA SER A 36 5.63 11.42 -4.52
C SER A 36 5.11 12.21 -3.32
N LEU A 37 4.41 11.56 -2.39
CA LEU A 37 3.86 12.24 -1.22
C LEU A 37 4.95 12.58 -0.21
N PRO A 38 4.84 13.74 0.47
CA PRO A 38 5.81 14.10 1.52
C PRO A 38 5.88 13.03 2.61
N GLY A 39 7.09 12.65 2.97
CA GLY A 39 7.35 11.67 4.03
C GLY A 39 7.42 10.22 3.56
N VAL A 40 6.97 9.89 2.36
CA VAL A 40 7.09 8.53 1.83
C VAL A 40 8.50 8.32 1.29
N LYS A 41 9.21 7.32 1.81
CA LYS A 41 10.63 7.10 1.54
C LYS A 41 10.90 5.93 0.61
N ALA A 42 10.11 4.87 0.70
CA ALA A 42 10.35 3.65 -0.07
C ALA A 42 9.08 2.82 -0.17
N CYS A 43 9.05 1.94 -1.14
CA CYS A 43 7.95 0.99 -1.32
C CYS A 43 8.53 -0.39 -1.63
N THR A 44 7.99 -1.41 -0.96
CA THR A 44 8.24 -2.80 -1.30
C THR A 44 6.89 -3.49 -1.47
N ARG A 45 6.73 -4.25 -2.54
CA ARG A 45 5.50 -4.97 -2.81
C ARG A 45 5.68 -6.46 -2.57
N TYR A 46 4.61 -7.08 -2.08
CA TYR A 46 4.61 -8.50 -1.74
C TYR A 46 3.36 -9.16 -2.28
N LYS A 47 3.48 -10.44 -2.58
CA LYS A 47 2.37 -11.30 -2.95
C LYS A 47 2.14 -12.27 -1.81
N LEU A 48 0.87 -12.58 -1.51
CA LEU A 48 0.54 -13.58 -0.51
C LEU A 48 1.21 -14.91 -0.88
N ALA A 49 1.96 -15.49 0.05
CA ALA A 49 2.60 -16.78 -0.16
C ALA A 49 1.54 -17.89 -0.26
N GLY A 50 1.82 -18.91 -1.05
CA GLY A 50 0.90 -20.04 -1.24
C GLY A 50 0.70 -20.90 0.01
N THR A 51 1.61 -20.78 0.99
CA THR A 51 1.54 -21.52 2.27
C THR A 51 1.53 -20.52 3.42
N GLN A 52 0.61 -20.69 4.35
CA GLN A 52 0.48 -19.84 5.53
C GLN A 52 0.60 -20.70 6.79
N MET A 53 0.80 -20.06 7.94
CA MET A 53 0.94 -20.76 9.22
C MET A 53 -0.33 -21.54 9.58
N LEU A 54 -1.49 -20.93 9.35
CA LEU A 54 -2.79 -21.52 9.63
C LEU A 54 -3.66 -21.46 8.38
N GLU A 55 -4.53 -22.45 8.23
CA GLU A 55 -5.51 -22.46 7.14
C GLU A 55 -6.42 -21.22 7.25
N GLY A 56 -6.62 -20.54 6.14
CA GLY A 56 -7.46 -19.34 6.07
C GLY A 56 -6.73 -18.04 6.36
N ASP A 57 -5.46 -18.09 6.80
CA ASP A 57 -4.67 -16.88 6.99
C ASP A 57 -4.48 -16.15 5.65
N GLY A 58 -4.70 -14.83 5.66
CA GLY A 58 -4.57 -14.00 4.48
C GLY A 58 -5.71 -14.15 3.48
N ALA A 59 -6.78 -14.84 3.85
CA ALA A 59 -7.93 -15.01 2.96
C ALA A 59 -8.50 -13.66 2.54
N GLY A 60 -8.73 -13.50 1.22
CA GLY A 60 -9.31 -12.29 0.67
C GLY A 60 -8.29 -11.22 0.24
N GLN A 61 -7.01 -11.39 0.55
CA GLN A 61 -5.97 -10.42 0.17
C GLN A 61 -4.88 -11.11 -0.64
N GLN A 62 -4.58 -10.57 -1.84
CA GLN A 62 -3.60 -11.17 -2.76
C GLN A 62 -2.25 -10.47 -2.71
N TYR A 63 -2.25 -9.16 -2.54
CA TYR A 63 -1.05 -8.32 -2.65
C TYR A 63 -0.96 -7.32 -1.52
N LEU A 64 0.28 -7.01 -1.13
CA LEU A 64 0.59 -6.03 -0.10
C LEU A 64 1.63 -5.06 -0.64
N ALA A 65 1.37 -3.77 -0.49
CA ALA A 65 2.38 -2.74 -0.67
C ALA A 65 2.76 -2.18 0.70
N VAL A 66 4.06 -2.14 0.98
CA VAL A 66 4.60 -1.60 2.23
C VAL A 66 5.36 -0.32 1.89
N TYR A 67 4.85 0.81 2.37
CA TYR A 67 5.51 2.09 2.20
C TYR A 67 6.18 2.48 3.52
N GLU A 68 7.47 2.78 3.47
CA GLU A 68 8.21 3.33 4.61
C GLU A 68 7.95 4.82 4.67
N VAL A 69 7.50 5.30 5.82
CA VAL A 69 7.01 6.69 5.97
C VAL A 69 7.67 7.34 7.19
N GLU A 70 8.10 8.59 7.02
CA GLU A 70 8.57 9.44 8.11
C GLU A 70 7.73 10.71 8.12
N VAL A 71 6.94 10.91 9.16
CA VAL A 71 6.00 12.04 9.28
C VAL A 71 6.01 12.59 10.69
N ASP A 72 5.70 13.88 10.82
CA ASP A 72 5.53 14.51 12.13
C ASP A 72 4.20 14.11 12.76
N ASP A 73 3.15 14.02 11.96
CA ASP A 73 1.79 13.71 12.40
C ASP A 73 1.10 12.84 11.36
N TRP A 74 0.62 11.68 11.77
CA TRP A 74 -0.11 10.77 10.90
C TRP A 74 -1.42 11.35 10.36
N ALA A 75 -2.05 12.25 11.13
CA ALA A 75 -3.26 12.94 10.66
C ALA A 75 -2.94 13.85 9.48
N ASP A 76 -1.78 14.52 9.48
CA ASP A 76 -1.34 15.32 8.35
C ASP A 76 -1.05 14.48 7.13
N PHE A 77 -0.44 13.30 7.33
CA PHE A 77 -0.21 12.34 6.24
C PHE A 77 -1.53 11.89 5.62
N GLN A 78 -2.50 11.53 6.45
CA GLN A 78 -3.83 11.13 5.98
C GLN A 78 -4.49 12.26 5.16
N THR A 79 -4.43 13.49 5.68
CA THR A 79 -4.99 14.66 5.00
C THR A 79 -4.33 14.87 3.64
N GLU A 80 -3.00 14.79 3.59
CA GLU A 80 -2.25 14.95 2.33
C GLU A 80 -2.63 13.86 1.32
N MET A 81 -2.79 12.62 1.78
CA MET A 81 -3.20 11.54 0.90
C MET A 81 -4.59 11.77 0.34
N MET A 82 -5.54 12.18 1.18
CA MET A 82 -6.90 12.48 0.73
C MET A 82 -6.93 13.64 -0.26
N ASN A 83 -6.14 14.68 -0.01
CA ASN A 83 -6.00 15.80 -0.94
C ASN A 83 -5.42 15.35 -2.28
N ALA A 84 -4.42 14.47 -2.24
CA ALA A 84 -3.80 13.93 -3.46
C ALA A 84 -4.81 13.16 -4.31
N PHE A 85 -5.69 12.37 -3.71
CA PHE A 85 -6.78 11.72 -4.44
C PHE A 85 -7.74 12.76 -5.04
N GLY A 86 -8.14 13.76 -4.26
CA GLY A 86 -9.06 14.81 -4.72
C GLY A 86 -8.49 15.66 -5.85
N GLU A 87 -7.17 15.83 -5.89
CA GLU A 87 -6.46 16.62 -6.91
C GLU A 87 -6.01 15.80 -8.11
N GLY A 88 -6.24 14.48 -8.11
CA GLY A 88 -5.83 13.60 -9.20
C GLY A 88 -4.34 13.23 -9.17
N ARG A 89 -3.62 13.50 -8.09
CA ARG A 89 -2.21 13.08 -7.93
C ARG A 89 -2.08 11.62 -7.53
N LEU A 90 -3.09 11.07 -6.85
CA LEU A 90 -3.25 9.64 -6.62
C LEU A 90 -4.45 9.16 -7.42
N THR A 91 -4.26 8.11 -8.20
CA THR A 91 -5.29 7.59 -9.07
C THR A 91 -5.54 6.11 -8.80
N VAL A 92 -6.70 5.63 -9.21
CA VAL A 92 -7.03 4.20 -9.19
C VAL A 92 -7.42 3.77 -10.59
N ASN A 93 -7.16 2.50 -10.89
CA ASN A 93 -7.56 1.91 -12.15
C ASN A 93 -8.45 0.69 -11.86
N PRO A 94 -9.77 0.86 -11.88
CA PRO A 94 -10.70 -0.23 -11.55
C PRO A 94 -10.70 -1.38 -12.57
N ASP A 95 -10.10 -1.18 -13.74
CA ASP A 95 -9.95 -2.26 -14.71
C ASP A 95 -8.98 -3.34 -14.22
N VAL A 96 -8.03 -2.98 -13.36
CA VAL A 96 -7.02 -3.92 -12.84
C VAL A 96 -7.07 -4.05 -11.32
N LEU A 97 -7.53 -3.04 -10.58
CA LEU A 97 -7.60 -3.02 -9.12
C LEU A 97 -9.04 -3.25 -8.67
N GLN A 98 -9.24 -4.25 -7.82
CA GLN A 98 -10.56 -4.48 -7.22
C GLN A 98 -10.94 -3.31 -6.30
N MET A 99 -12.09 -2.71 -6.54
CA MET A 99 -12.59 -1.56 -5.78
C MET A 99 -13.84 -1.90 -4.95
N ASP A 100 -14.39 -3.10 -5.10
CA ASP A 100 -15.52 -3.57 -4.30
C ASP A 100 -15.27 -5.04 -3.90
N PRO A 101 -14.82 -5.29 -2.65
CA PRO A 101 -14.46 -4.28 -1.65
C PRO A 101 -13.21 -3.47 -2.03
N VAL A 102 -13.12 -2.25 -1.50
CA VAL A 102 -11.95 -1.40 -1.71
C VAL A 102 -10.72 -2.00 -1.02
N PRO A 103 -9.50 -1.61 -1.45
CA PRO A 103 -8.29 -2.02 -0.75
C PRO A 103 -8.31 -1.65 0.73
N THR A 104 -7.66 -2.48 1.55
CA THR A 104 -7.51 -2.21 2.99
C THR A 104 -6.21 -1.44 3.19
N THR A 105 -6.28 -0.33 3.93
CA THR A 105 -5.09 0.46 4.25
C THR A 105 -4.94 0.57 5.76
N MET A 106 -3.68 0.58 6.22
CA MET A 106 -3.36 0.70 7.64
C MET A 106 -2.07 1.50 7.81
N MET A 107 -2.02 2.28 8.89
CA MET A 107 -0.83 3.02 9.27
C MET A 107 -0.29 2.43 10.57
N PHE A 108 1.03 2.19 10.62
CA PHE A 108 1.70 1.63 11.79
C PHE A 108 2.88 2.51 12.18
N GLU A 109 3.02 2.81 13.46
CA GLU A 109 4.16 3.54 13.99
C GLU A 109 5.22 2.56 14.48
N GLU A 110 6.49 2.88 14.23
CA GLU A 110 7.61 2.10 14.72
C GLU A 110 7.64 2.13 16.25
N VAL A 111 7.71 0.96 16.89
CA VAL A 111 7.83 0.84 18.36
C VAL A 111 9.27 0.66 18.77
N THR A 112 10.03 -0.13 18.02
CA THR A 112 11.45 -0.37 18.24
C THR A 112 12.20 -0.25 16.93
N PRO A 113 13.51 0.09 16.96
CA PRO A 113 14.32 -0.01 15.76
C PRO A 113 14.34 -1.44 15.22
N ARG A 114 14.65 -1.56 13.93
CA ARG A 114 14.83 -2.86 13.31
C ARG A 114 15.88 -3.67 14.06
N VAL A 115 15.55 -4.93 14.36
CA VAL A 115 16.46 -5.85 15.02
C VAL A 115 16.82 -6.95 14.04
N GLU A 116 18.10 -7.20 13.90
CA GLU A 116 18.61 -8.25 13.00
C GLU A 116 18.97 -9.50 13.78
N ALA A 117 18.88 -10.64 13.07
CA ALA A 117 19.28 -11.92 13.65
C ALA A 117 20.80 -11.99 13.87
#